data_3458c1aea99db2ab90353faa0042808c
#
_entry.id   3458c1aea99db2ab90353faa0042808c
#
_cell.length_a   1.000
_cell.length_b   1.000
_cell.length_c   1.000
_cell.angle_alpha   90.00
_cell.angle_beta   90.00
_cell.angle_gamma   90.00
#
_symmetry.space_group_name_H-M   'P 1'
#
loop_
_entity.id
_entity.type
_entity.pdbx_description
1 polymer ?
#
loop_
_entity_poly.entity_id
_entity_poly.type
_entity_poly.pdbx_seq_one_letter_code
_entity_poly.pdbx_strand_id
1 'polypeptide(L)'
;MRSEELFKSIAIFIERSALEVFLFETLLIILIFPDALLLTEIIVGSAVTFIVTEAIKLLVGQKRPKNAIGRRYYNKTFKIERRSFPSAHSSLAMFFAGLMIGNFLFIPLFAFGVFIAYTRIYLKDHYLRDVIAGGLLGLVFGYVTPLAFTVIRHVFFIK
;
A
#
# COMPACT_ATOMS: atom_id res chain seq x y z
N MET A 1 -23.72 11.76 14.05
CA MET A 1 -22.70 12.77 14.36
C MET A 1 -21.41 12.15 14.94
N ARG A 2 -21.50 11.48 16.11
CA ARG A 2 -20.30 10.92 16.79
C ARG A 2 -19.51 9.87 16.02
N SER A 3 -20.17 8.95 15.29
CA SER A 3 -19.53 7.89 14.48
C SER A 3 -18.82 8.42 13.24
N GLU A 4 -19.36 9.44 12.61
CA GLU A 4 -18.79 10.06 11.39
C GLU A 4 -17.52 10.86 11.71
N GLU A 5 -17.50 11.56 12.86
CA GLU A 5 -16.31 12.26 13.36
C GLU A 5 -15.20 11.28 13.75
N LEU A 6 -15.55 10.17 14.39
CA LEU A 6 -14.61 9.11 14.73
C LEU A 6 -13.96 8.52 13.46
N PHE A 7 -14.79 8.15 12.48
CA PHE A 7 -14.28 7.60 11.22
C PHE A 7 -13.36 8.58 10.49
N LYS A 8 -13.72 9.87 10.45
CA LYS A 8 -12.88 10.92 9.88
C LYS A 8 -11.52 11.03 10.60
N SER A 9 -11.51 10.95 11.92
CA SER A 9 -10.27 10.98 12.71
C SER A 9 -9.38 9.78 12.42
N ILE A 10 -9.96 8.57 12.31
CA ILE A 10 -9.24 7.36 11.92
C ILE A 10 -8.66 7.50 10.50
N ALA A 11 -9.44 7.98 9.54
CA ALA A 11 -8.99 8.17 8.18
C ALA A 11 -7.82 9.17 8.08
N ILE A 12 -7.87 10.27 8.83
CA ILE A 12 -6.79 11.26 8.92
C ILE A 12 -5.56 10.67 9.62
N PHE A 13 -5.75 9.87 10.68
CA PHE A 13 -4.65 9.17 11.33
C PHE A 13 -3.92 8.26 10.35
N ILE A 14 -4.62 7.39 9.63
CA ILE A 14 -4.03 6.52 8.60
C ILE A 14 -3.28 7.31 7.53
N GLU A 15 -3.82 8.47 7.12
CA GLU A 15 -3.13 9.34 6.15
C GLU A 15 -1.77 9.83 6.67
N ARG A 16 -1.69 10.15 7.95
CA ARG A 16 -0.46 10.66 8.57
C ARG A 16 0.52 9.57 8.95
N SER A 17 0.01 8.38 9.25
CA SER A 17 0.74 7.26 9.83
C SER A 17 1.00 6.15 8.81
N ALA A 18 1.27 6.51 7.55
CA ALA A 18 1.47 5.51 6.49
C ALA A 18 2.66 4.58 6.78
N LEU A 19 3.75 5.11 7.36
CA LEU A 19 4.91 4.32 7.74
C LEU A 19 4.60 3.39 8.92
N GLU A 20 3.89 3.89 9.92
CA GLU A 20 3.49 3.11 11.10
C GLU A 20 2.54 1.97 10.72
N VAL A 21 1.62 2.21 9.79
CA VAL A 21 0.73 1.17 9.25
C VAL A 21 1.55 0.10 8.54
N PHE A 22 2.49 0.49 7.68
CA PHE A 22 3.41 -0.42 7.00
C PHE A 22 4.24 -1.26 8.00
N LEU A 23 4.81 -0.61 9.01
CA LEU A 23 5.58 -1.28 10.05
C LEU A 23 4.71 -2.25 10.88
N PHE A 24 3.48 -1.87 11.16
CA PHE A 24 2.52 -2.72 11.87
C PHE A 24 2.19 -3.99 11.06
N GLU A 25 1.87 -3.87 9.76
CA GLU A 25 1.61 -5.01 8.88
C GLU A 25 2.84 -5.93 8.79
N THR A 26 4.03 -5.34 8.63
CA THR A 26 5.31 -6.08 8.62
C THR A 26 5.51 -6.84 9.93
N LEU A 27 5.38 -6.16 11.07
CA LEU A 27 5.57 -6.76 12.39
C LEU A 27 4.58 -7.90 12.63
N LEU A 28 3.30 -7.71 12.28
CA LEU A 28 2.26 -8.72 12.42
C LEU A 28 2.63 -10.01 11.65
N ILE A 29 3.08 -9.86 10.41
CA ILE A 29 3.46 -11.01 9.57
C ILE A 29 4.69 -11.71 10.15
N ILE A 30 5.74 -10.97 10.53
CA ILE A 30 6.99 -11.56 11.03
C ILE A 30 6.82 -12.17 12.42
N LEU A 31 5.92 -11.67 13.26
CA LEU A 31 5.59 -12.31 14.53
C LEU A 31 4.92 -13.68 14.34
N ILE A 32 4.14 -13.86 13.28
CA ILE A 32 3.47 -15.13 12.96
C ILE A 32 4.41 -16.06 12.19
N PHE A 33 5.20 -15.51 11.28
CA PHE A 33 6.14 -16.22 10.42
C PHE A 33 7.55 -15.61 10.55
N PRO A 34 8.34 -16.00 11.57
CA PRO A 34 9.68 -15.43 11.81
C PRO A 34 10.70 -15.99 10.81
N ASP A 35 10.64 -15.51 9.57
CA ASP A 35 11.51 -15.92 8.48
C ASP A 35 12.25 -14.69 7.90
N ALA A 36 13.59 -14.78 7.87
CA ALA A 36 14.46 -13.74 7.34
C ALA A 36 14.27 -13.53 5.81
N LEU A 37 13.96 -14.60 5.07
CA LEU A 37 13.66 -14.50 3.65
C LEU A 37 12.36 -13.71 3.43
N LEU A 38 11.31 -14.06 4.19
CA LEU A 38 10.04 -13.35 4.12
C LEU A 38 10.20 -11.86 4.49
N LEU A 39 11.01 -11.54 5.49
CA LEU A 39 11.32 -10.14 5.81
C LEU A 39 12.01 -9.43 4.64
N THR A 40 12.95 -10.11 3.96
CA THR A 40 13.63 -9.57 2.79
C THR A 40 12.64 -9.36 1.63
N GLU A 41 11.73 -10.31 1.38
CA GLU A 41 10.67 -10.20 0.40
C GLU A 41 9.74 -9.01 0.68
N ILE A 42 9.37 -8.80 1.95
CA ILE A 42 8.56 -7.64 2.37
C ILE A 42 9.31 -6.35 2.05
N ILE A 43 10.55 -6.21 2.48
CA ILE A 43 11.33 -4.97 2.30
C ILE A 43 11.54 -4.67 0.82
N VAL A 44 12.07 -5.63 0.06
CA VAL A 44 12.39 -5.42 -1.36
C VAL A 44 11.13 -5.29 -2.19
N GLY A 45 10.17 -6.19 -2.00
CA GLY A 45 8.92 -6.18 -2.78
C GLY A 45 8.10 -4.91 -2.55
N SER A 46 7.98 -4.44 -1.30
CA SER A 46 7.27 -3.18 -1.00
C SER A 46 8.02 -1.97 -1.55
N ALA A 47 9.36 -1.95 -1.49
CA ALA A 47 10.15 -0.88 -2.08
C ALA A 47 9.97 -0.81 -3.61
N VAL A 48 10.02 -1.95 -4.29
CA VAL A 48 9.75 -2.04 -5.75
C VAL A 48 8.33 -1.57 -6.05
N THR A 49 7.33 -2.06 -5.31
CA THR A 49 5.93 -1.66 -5.47
C THR A 49 5.77 -0.14 -5.31
N PHE A 50 6.39 0.44 -4.30
CA PHE A 50 6.36 1.89 -4.08
C PHE A 50 7.03 2.67 -5.22
N ILE A 51 8.24 2.27 -5.63
CA ILE A 51 8.98 2.91 -6.73
C ILE A 51 8.18 2.88 -8.02
N VAL A 52 7.61 1.72 -8.39
CA VAL A 52 6.79 1.58 -9.59
C VAL A 52 5.52 2.44 -9.50
N THR A 53 4.86 2.45 -8.33
CA THR A 53 3.67 3.29 -8.10
C THR A 53 4.01 4.78 -8.29
N GLU A 54 5.11 5.27 -7.73
CA GLU A 54 5.53 6.66 -7.87
C GLU A 54 6.00 6.98 -9.31
N ALA A 55 6.67 6.04 -9.98
CA ALA A 55 7.02 6.20 -11.39
C ALA A 55 5.79 6.36 -12.29
N ILE A 56 4.77 5.50 -12.12
CA ILE A 56 3.49 5.62 -12.85
C ILE A 56 2.83 6.96 -12.51
N LYS A 57 2.87 7.38 -11.28
CA LYS A 57 2.32 8.67 -10.81
C LYS A 57 2.99 9.85 -11.53
N LEU A 58 4.31 9.76 -11.72
CA LEU A 58 5.08 10.77 -12.46
C LEU A 58 4.71 10.80 -13.94
N LEU A 59 4.52 9.65 -14.57
CA LEU A 59 4.19 9.52 -15.99
C LEU A 59 2.77 10.00 -16.29
N VAL A 60 1.79 9.56 -15.50
CA VAL A 60 0.37 9.88 -15.73
C VAL A 60 0.03 11.33 -15.37
N GLY A 61 0.65 11.88 -14.33
CA GLY A 61 0.51 13.28 -13.96
C GLY A 61 -0.90 13.71 -13.50
N GLN A 62 -1.82 12.76 -13.22
CA GLN A 62 -3.21 13.06 -12.89
C GLN A 62 -3.33 13.89 -11.62
N LYS A 63 -4.11 14.98 -11.68
CA LYS A 63 -4.41 15.83 -10.52
C LYS A 63 -5.39 15.16 -9.57
N ARG A 64 -5.24 15.42 -8.28
CA ARG A 64 -6.16 14.97 -7.22
C ARG A 64 -7.52 15.70 -7.30
N PRO A 65 -8.58 15.15 -6.69
CA PRO A 65 -9.86 15.84 -6.55
C PRO A 65 -9.70 17.23 -5.91
N LYS A 66 -10.51 18.20 -6.37
CA LYS A 66 -10.39 19.61 -5.91
C LYS A 66 -10.61 19.79 -4.41
N ASN A 67 -11.44 18.95 -3.79
CA ASN A 67 -11.87 19.04 -2.39
C ASN A 67 -11.17 18.02 -1.49
N ALA A 68 -9.92 17.65 -1.79
CA ALA A 68 -9.14 16.72 -0.98
C ALA A 68 -8.99 17.22 0.47
N ILE A 69 -9.48 16.43 1.44
CA ILE A 69 -9.48 16.78 2.87
C ILE A 69 -8.11 16.47 3.49
N GLY A 70 -7.50 15.34 3.14
CA GLY A 70 -6.21 14.89 3.66
C GLY A 70 -5.10 15.90 3.41
N ARG A 71 -5.15 16.59 2.28
CA ARG A 71 -4.18 17.63 1.89
C ARG A 71 -4.04 18.80 2.85
N ARG A 72 -5.05 19.10 3.65
CA ARG A 72 -4.99 20.19 4.64
C ARG A 72 -4.01 19.90 5.77
N TYR A 73 -3.60 18.64 5.91
CA TYR A 73 -2.78 18.16 7.01
C TYR A 73 -1.33 17.84 6.61
N TYR A 74 -1.00 17.87 5.31
CA TYR A 74 0.37 17.70 4.81
C TYR A 74 1.11 19.03 4.70
N ASN A 75 2.34 19.10 5.20
CA ASN A 75 3.23 20.23 5.00
C ASN A 75 3.55 20.40 3.50
N LYS A 76 3.55 21.64 3.03
CA LYS A 76 3.67 22.07 1.62
C LYS A 76 5.01 21.71 0.93
N THR A 77 5.87 20.89 1.53
CA THR A 77 7.28 20.74 1.17
C THR A 77 7.54 19.87 -0.08
N PHE A 78 6.67 18.92 -0.44
CA PHE A 78 6.89 18.05 -1.58
C PHE A 78 5.88 18.25 -2.71
N LYS A 79 6.35 18.78 -3.86
CA LYS A 79 5.53 18.99 -5.08
C LYS A 79 4.99 17.70 -5.73
N ILE A 80 5.60 16.55 -5.43
CA ILE A 80 5.24 15.22 -5.97
C ILE A 80 3.86 14.76 -5.50
N GLU A 81 3.43 15.16 -4.31
CA GLU A 81 2.14 14.79 -3.70
C GLU A 81 0.88 15.34 -4.40
N ARG A 82 1.03 16.14 -5.45
CA ARG A 82 -0.10 16.71 -6.21
C ARG A 82 -0.75 15.72 -7.17
N ARG A 83 -0.13 14.56 -7.41
CA ARG A 83 -0.59 13.55 -8.36
C ARG A 83 -1.40 12.47 -7.66
N SER A 84 -2.45 11.97 -8.31
CA SER A 84 -3.38 11.06 -7.63
C SER A 84 -3.28 9.61 -8.11
N PHE A 85 -3.00 9.36 -9.37
CA PHE A 85 -3.03 8.01 -9.95
C PHE A 85 -1.64 7.40 -10.07
N PRO A 86 -1.46 6.14 -9.65
CA PRO A 86 -2.32 5.35 -8.79
C PRO A 86 -2.15 5.69 -7.30
N SER A 87 -2.99 5.12 -6.41
CA SER A 87 -2.89 5.34 -4.96
C SER A 87 -1.78 4.50 -4.33
N ALA A 88 -0.75 5.14 -3.78
CA ALA A 88 0.35 4.45 -3.11
C ALA A 88 -0.07 3.74 -1.82
N HIS A 89 -0.97 4.35 -1.01
CA HIS A 89 -1.49 3.70 0.19
C HIS A 89 -2.24 2.41 -0.14
N SER A 90 -3.10 2.44 -1.19
CA SER A 90 -3.81 1.24 -1.63
C SER A 90 -2.87 0.20 -2.21
N SER A 91 -1.82 0.62 -2.92
CA SER A 91 -0.82 -0.27 -3.50
C SER A 91 -0.03 -0.99 -2.40
N LEU A 92 0.49 -0.26 -1.41
CA LEU A 92 1.27 -0.87 -0.33
C LEU A 92 0.41 -1.77 0.57
N ALA A 93 -0.78 -1.34 0.98
CA ALA A 93 -1.65 -2.19 1.80
C ALA A 93 -2.07 -3.48 1.08
N MET A 94 -2.37 -3.42 -0.22
CA MET A 94 -2.70 -4.60 -1.01
C MET A 94 -1.47 -5.46 -1.36
N PHE A 95 -0.26 -4.91 -1.31
CA PHE A 95 0.97 -5.70 -1.45
C PHE A 95 1.06 -6.78 -0.36
N PHE A 96 0.78 -6.46 0.88
CA PHE A 96 0.79 -7.44 1.97
C PHE A 96 -0.27 -8.53 1.78
N ALA A 97 -1.46 -8.17 1.32
CA ALA A 97 -2.46 -9.16 0.96
C ALA A 97 -1.98 -10.07 -0.18
N GLY A 98 -1.41 -9.49 -1.24
CA GLY A 98 -0.84 -10.23 -2.36
C GLY A 98 0.26 -11.20 -1.94
N LEU A 99 1.15 -10.78 -1.04
CA LEU A 99 2.22 -11.60 -0.48
C LEU A 99 1.68 -12.82 0.29
N MET A 100 0.50 -12.70 0.90
CA MET A 100 -0.13 -13.74 1.72
C MET A 100 -1.20 -14.54 0.96
N ILE A 101 -1.27 -14.47 -0.37
CA ILE A 101 -2.18 -15.32 -1.16
C ILE A 101 -1.85 -16.80 -0.89
N GLY A 102 -2.90 -17.58 -0.59
CA GLY A 102 -2.77 -18.98 -0.19
C GLY A 102 -2.55 -19.21 1.31
N ASN A 103 -2.38 -18.14 2.09
CA ASN A 103 -2.25 -18.17 3.54
C ASN A 103 -3.52 -17.64 4.23
N PHE A 104 -3.78 -18.05 5.49
CA PHE A 104 -4.95 -17.58 6.26
C PHE A 104 -4.95 -16.07 6.51
N LEU A 105 -3.78 -15.41 6.48
CA LEU A 105 -3.64 -13.97 6.63
C LEU A 105 -4.12 -13.19 5.39
N PHE A 106 -4.31 -13.84 4.23
CA PHE A 106 -4.79 -13.16 3.03
C PHE A 106 -6.08 -12.38 3.26
N ILE A 107 -7.09 -13.04 3.83
CA ILE A 107 -8.42 -12.43 4.02
C ILE A 107 -8.37 -11.21 4.93
N PRO A 108 -7.79 -11.26 6.15
CA PRO A 108 -7.71 -10.08 7.01
C PRO A 108 -6.88 -8.95 6.42
N LEU A 109 -5.75 -9.24 5.75
CA LEU A 109 -4.93 -8.21 5.10
C LEU A 109 -5.64 -7.60 3.89
N PHE A 110 -6.35 -8.41 3.10
CA PHE A 110 -7.16 -7.91 1.99
C PHE A 110 -8.28 -6.99 2.48
N ALA A 111 -9.01 -7.39 3.52
CA ALA A 111 -10.05 -6.56 4.13
C ALA A 111 -9.48 -5.25 4.68
N PHE A 112 -8.30 -5.30 5.30
CA PHE A 112 -7.59 -4.11 5.77
C PHE A 112 -7.15 -3.20 4.60
N GLY A 113 -6.62 -3.77 3.52
CA GLY A 113 -6.29 -3.03 2.30
C GLY A 113 -7.50 -2.35 1.65
N VAL A 114 -8.67 -3.01 1.63
CA VAL A 114 -9.94 -2.41 1.19
C VAL A 114 -10.33 -1.25 2.11
N PHE A 115 -10.17 -1.42 3.43
CA PHE A 115 -10.43 -0.36 4.39
C PHE A 115 -9.51 0.85 4.16
N ILE A 116 -8.20 0.65 3.96
CA ILE A 116 -7.25 1.71 3.59
C ILE A 116 -7.70 2.40 2.30
N ALA A 117 -8.04 1.65 1.25
CA ALA A 117 -8.51 2.19 -0.03
C ALA A 117 -9.76 3.06 0.15
N TYR A 118 -10.71 2.61 0.97
CA TYR A 118 -11.92 3.36 1.29
C TYR A 118 -11.61 4.70 1.99
N THR A 119 -10.67 4.72 2.94
CA THR A 119 -10.28 5.99 3.60
C THR A 119 -9.76 7.03 2.60
N ARG A 120 -9.09 6.60 1.50
CA ARG A 120 -8.58 7.51 0.45
C ARG A 120 -9.70 8.17 -0.34
N ILE A 121 -10.77 7.40 -0.61
CA ILE A 121 -11.97 7.93 -1.28
C ILE A 121 -12.73 8.86 -0.33
N TYR A 122 -12.92 8.45 0.92
CA TYR A 122 -13.61 9.23 1.94
C TYR A 122 -12.95 10.60 2.16
N LEU A 123 -11.62 10.64 2.24
CA LEU A 123 -10.85 11.90 2.36
C LEU A 123 -10.79 12.70 1.06
N LYS A 124 -11.39 12.19 -0.03
CA LYS A 124 -11.35 12.80 -1.38
C LYS A 124 -9.92 13.04 -1.90
N ASP A 125 -8.95 12.26 -1.41
CA ASP A 125 -7.56 12.35 -1.84
C ASP A 125 -7.30 11.64 -3.15
N HIS A 126 -8.12 10.62 -3.45
CA HIS A 126 -8.05 9.79 -4.64
C HIS A 126 -9.42 9.56 -5.27
N TYR A 127 -9.46 9.34 -6.58
CA TYR A 127 -10.63 8.82 -7.28
C TYR A 127 -10.71 7.30 -7.08
N LEU A 128 -11.91 6.73 -7.27
CA LEU A 128 -12.12 5.28 -7.18
C LEU A 128 -11.15 4.49 -8.07
N ARG A 129 -10.92 4.95 -9.31
CA ARG A 129 -9.97 4.32 -10.23
C ARG A 129 -8.54 4.31 -9.73
N ASP A 130 -8.13 5.34 -8.97
CA ASP A 130 -6.75 5.44 -8.44
C ASP A 130 -6.50 4.36 -7.37
N VAL A 131 -7.50 4.12 -6.52
CA VAL A 131 -7.41 3.11 -5.45
C VAL A 131 -7.54 1.69 -6.00
N ILE A 132 -8.39 1.48 -7.02
CA ILE A 132 -8.52 0.19 -7.70
C ILE A 132 -7.20 -0.15 -8.41
N ALA A 133 -6.67 0.77 -9.21
CA ALA A 133 -5.42 0.56 -9.94
C ALA A 133 -4.24 0.33 -8.97
N GLY A 134 -4.14 1.13 -7.91
CA GLY A 134 -3.13 0.93 -6.86
C GLY A 134 -3.29 -0.41 -6.17
N GLY A 135 -4.51 -0.78 -5.79
CA GLY A 135 -4.80 -2.07 -5.14
C GLY A 135 -4.44 -3.28 -6.02
N LEU A 136 -4.82 -3.26 -7.29
CA LEU A 136 -4.45 -4.33 -8.24
C LEU A 136 -2.93 -4.43 -8.43
N LEU A 137 -2.26 -3.29 -8.57
CA LEU A 137 -0.81 -3.23 -8.67
C LEU A 137 -0.16 -3.85 -7.43
N GLY A 138 -0.60 -3.48 -6.23
CA GLY A 138 -0.11 -4.04 -4.99
C GLY A 138 -0.31 -5.55 -4.89
N LEU A 139 -1.53 -6.05 -5.17
CA LEU A 139 -1.82 -7.50 -5.17
C LEU A 139 -0.90 -8.27 -6.11
N VAL A 140 -0.71 -7.76 -7.34
CA VAL A 140 0.16 -8.43 -8.33
C VAL A 140 1.61 -8.45 -7.84
N PHE A 141 2.15 -7.33 -7.39
CA PHE A 141 3.54 -7.27 -6.91
C PHE A 141 3.75 -8.13 -5.65
N GLY A 142 2.79 -8.13 -4.72
CA GLY A 142 2.85 -8.99 -3.55
C GLY A 142 2.89 -10.48 -3.93
N TYR A 143 2.02 -10.91 -4.84
CA TYR A 143 1.97 -12.29 -5.31
C TYR A 143 3.24 -12.71 -6.09
N VAL A 144 3.77 -11.82 -6.92
CA VAL A 144 4.94 -12.12 -7.77
C VAL A 144 6.24 -12.10 -6.98
N THR A 145 6.33 -11.35 -5.87
CA THR A 145 7.57 -11.21 -5.10
C THR A 145 8.16 -12.56 -4.65
N PRO A 146 7.45 -13.47 -3.96
CA PRO A 146 8.02 -14.76 -3.56
C PRO A 146 8.45 -15.63 -4.74
N LEU A 147 7.68 -15.58 -5.86
CA LEU A 147 8.02 -16.30 -7.08
C LEU A 147 9.34 -15.80 -7.67
N ALA A 148 9.53 -14.48 -7.73
CA ALA A 148 10.76 -13.87 -8.21
C ALA A 148 11.97 -14.27 -7.33
N PHE A 149 11.82 -14.24 -6.01
CA PHE A 149 12.86 -14.67 -5.08
C PHE A 149 13.20 -16.15 -5.23
N THR A 150 12.19 -17.00 -5.44
CA THR A 150 12.39 -18.43 -5.71
C THR A 150 13.21 -18.65 -6.96
N VAL A 151 12.88 -17.97 -8.07
CA VAL A 151 13.62 -18.07 -9.34
C VAL A 151 15.07 -17.57 -9.16
N ILE A 152 15.27 -16.42 -8.50
CA ILE A 152 16.61 -15.86 -8.26
C ILE A 152 17.46 -16.86 -7.46
N ARG A 153 16.92 -17.46 -6.40
CA ARG A 153 17.63 -18.46 -5.60
C ARG A 153 18.05 -19.67 -6.43
N HIS A 154 17.13 -20.21 -7.26
CA HIS A 154 17.47 -21.36 -8.12
C HIS A 154 18.56 -21.03 -9.14
N VAL A 155 18.51 -19.85 -9.75
CA VAL A 155 19.46 -19.47 -10.80
C VAL A 155 20.85 -19.16 -10.23
N PHE A 156 20.94 -18.52 -9.09
CA PHE A 156 22.22 -17.98 -8.60
C PHE A 156 22.83 -18.73 -7.42
N PHE A 157 22.05 -19.49 -6.63
CA PHE A 157 22.51 -20.07 -5.37
C PHE A 157 22.35 -21.58 -5.26
N ILE A 158 21.60 -22.25 -6.14
CA ILE A 158 21.46 -23.71 -6.16
C ILE A 158 22.06 -24.19 -7.48
N LYS A 159 23.33 -24.55 -7.42
CA LYS A 159 24.01 -25.38 -8.45
C LYS A 159 24.05 -26.81 -7.97
#